data_0d7118b7b2c01b4c422effe6f3384c2b
#
_entry.id   0d7118b7b2c01b4c422effe6f3384c2b
#
_cell.length_a   1.000
_cell.length_b   1.000
_cell.length_c   1.000
_cell.angle_alpha   90.00
_cell.angle_beta   90.00
_cell.angle_gamma   90.00
#
_symmetry.space_group_name_H-M   'P 1'
#
loop_
_entity.id
_entity.type
_entity.pdbx_description
1 polymer ?
#
loop_
_entity_poly.entity_id
_entity_poly.type
_entity_poly.pdbx_seq_one_letter_code
_entity_poly.pdbx_strand_id
1 'polypeptide(L)'
;MTETKQPERLCVGCRQLHPKNELLRIVRTAEGAAAYDPTGKSPGRGAYLCHSSECLRLARKHNGLSWSFKGRVAPAVYDALEDVVRREEDGA
;
A
#
# COMPACT_ATOMS: atom_id res chain seq x y z
N MET A 1 -27.94 8.40 13.85
CA MET A 1 -26.57 8.70 13.82
C MET A 1 -25.89 8.16 12.60
N THR A 2 -25.27 8.99 11.86
CA THR A 2 -24.63 8.56 10.68
C THR A 2 -23.14 8.64 10.84
N GLU A 3 -22.51 7.52 10.80
CA GLU A 3 -21.10 7.47 10.73
C GLU A 3 -20.67 7.24 9.33
N THR A 4 -19.81 8.08 8.86
CA THR A 4 -19.22 7.88 7.56
C THR A 4 -18.21 6.76 7.67
N LYS A 5 -18.55 5.62 7.15
CA LYS A 5 -17.60 4.52 7.13
C LYS A 5 -16.59 4.75 6.04
N GLN A 6 -15.32 4.61 6.39
CA GLN A 6 -14.28 4.60 5.37
C GLN A 6 -14.43 3.35 4.51
N PRO A 7 -14.27 3.47 3.20
CA PRO A 7 -14.27 2.28 2.36
C PRO A 7 -13.15 1.36 2.80
N GLU A 8 -13.42 0.06 2.77
CA GLU A 8 -12.41 -0.91 3.12
C GLU A 8 -11.65 -1.34 1.89
N ARG A 9 -10.35 -1.59 2.08
CA ARG A 9 -9.47 -2.02 1.01
C ARG A 9 -8.64 -3.19 1.47
N LEU A 10 -8.21 -4.00 0.53
CA LEU A 10 -7.44 -5.20 0.82
C LEU A 10 -5.97 -4.87 0.97
N CYS A 11 -5.37 -5.27 2.10
CA CYS A 11 -3.93 -5.16 2.28
C CYS A 11 -3.25 -6.22 1.44
N VAL A 12 -2.26 -5.83 0.63
CA VAL A 12 -1.59 -6.78 -0.25
C VAL A 12 -0.64 -7.69 0.50
N GLY A 13 -0.41 -7.43 1.79
CA GLY A 13 0.41 -8.30 2.63
C GLY A 13 -0.41 -9.33 3.35
N CYS A 14 -1.26 -8.90 4.29
CA CYS A 14 -2.04 -9.84 5.09
C CYS A 14 -3.31 -10.30 4.41
N ARG A 15 -3.71 -9.64 3.32
CA ARG A 15 -4.89 -9.98 2.53
C ARG A 15 -6.18 -9.91 3.31
N GLN A 16 -6.24 -8.94 4.24
CA GLN A 16 -7.43 -8.68 5.02
C GLN A 16 -7.91 -7.27 4.70
N LEU A 17 -9.21 -7.05 4.90
CA LEU A 17 -9.81 -5.75 4.66
C LEU A 17 -9.58 -4.84 5.84
N HIS A 18 -9.24 -3.59 5.54
CA HIS A 18 -9.04 -2.56 6.56
C HIS A 18 -9.59 -1.25 6.05
N PRO A 19 -9.96 -0.32 6.94
CA PRO A 19 -10.38 1.00 6.48
C PRO A 19 -9.28 1.66 5.66
N LYS A 20 -9.69 2.30 4.58
CA LYS A 20 -8.75 2.89 3.65
C LYS A 20 -7.79 3.86 4.32
N ASN A 21 -8.28 4.64 5.29
CA ASN A 21 -7.43 5.63 5.94
C ASN A 21 -6.43 5.03 6.91
N GLU A 22 -6.48 3.72 7.13
CA GLU A 22 -5.51 3.02 7.96
C GLU A 22 -4.46 2.30 7.13
N LEU A 23 -4.44 2.53 5.84
CA LEU A 23 -3.55 1.82 4.92
C LEU A 23 -2.67 2.81 4.18
N LEU A 24 -1.46 2.35 3.86
CA LEU A 24 -0.61 3.05 2.89
C LEU A 24 -1.18 2.83 1.50
N ARG A 25 -1.09 3.85 0.66
CA ARG A 25 -1.56 3.73 -0.71
C ARG A 25 -0.39 3.76 -1.67
N ILE A 26 -0.38 2.81 -2.58
CA ILE A 26 0.58 2.75 -3.67
C ILE A 26 -0.22 2.98 -4.95
N VAL A 27 0.21 3.92 -5.77
CA VAL A 27 -0.51 4.26 -7.00
C VAL A 27 0.30 3.82 -8.19
N ARG A 28 -0.38 3.32 -9.21
CA ARG A 28 0.23 3.03 -10.50
C ARG A 28 -0.33 3.99 -11.52
N THR A 29 0.54 4.78 -12.12
CA THR A 29 0.13 5.80 -13.08
C THR A 29 -0.20 5.16 -14.43
N ALA A 30 -0.75 5.97 -15.32
CA ALA A 30 -1.07 5.51 -16.68
C ALA A 30 0.18 5.03 -17.42
N GLU A 31 1.34 5.56 -17.05
CA GLU A 31 2.60 5.13 -17.66
C GLU A 31 3.12 3.81 -17.10
N GLY A 32 2.44 3.27 -16.11
CA GLY A 32 2.82 1.99 -15.54
C GLY A 32 3.79 2.06 -14.38
N ALA A 33 4.18 3.25 -13.97
CA ALA A 33 5.08 3.40 -12.83
C ALA A 33 4.28 3.33 -11.53
N ALA A 34 4.82 2.61 -10.56
CA ALA A 34 4.19 2.50 -9.25
C ALA A 34 5.02 3.28 -8.23
N ALA A 35 4.33 3.91 -7.27
CA ALA A 35 5.02 4.70 -6.23
C ALA A 35 4.10 4.84 -5.03
N TYR A 36 4.70 5.07 -3.87
CA TYR A 36 3.96 5.39 -2.67
C TYR A 36 3.27 6.75 -2.83
N ASP A 37 2.00 6.80 -2.47
CA ASP A 37 1.19 8.01 -2.58
C ASP A 37 0.82 8.49 -1.18
N PRO A 38 1.58 9.41 -0.59
CA PRO A 38 1.29 9.88 0.76
C PRO A 38 -0.01 10.69 0.85
N THR A 39 -0.46 11.27 -0.27
CA THR A 39 -1.69 12.06 -0.24
C THR A 39 -2.93 11.18 -0.29
N GLY A 40 -2.82 9.99 -0.84
CA GLY A 40 -3.96 9.11 -1.02
C GLY A 40 -4.92 9.56 -2.11
N LYS A 41 -4.54 10.57 -2.88
CA LYS A 41 -5.45 11.17 -3.86
C LYS A 41 -4.88 11.24 -5.26
N SER A 42 -3.66 10.75 -5.47
CA SER A 42 -3.08 10.79 -6.79
C SER A 42 -3.88 9.93 -7.77
N PRO A 43 -4.02 10.39 -9.00
CA PRO A 43 -4.78 9.62 -9.98
C PRO A 43 -4.06 8.33 -10.36
N GLY A 44 -4.85 7.30 -10.66
CA GLY A 44 -4.29 6.03 -11.05
C GLY A 44 -4.86 4.90 -10.20
N ARG A 45 -4.44 3.69 -10.54
CA ARG A 45 -4.90 2.51 -9.82
C ARG A 45 -4.17 2.39 -8.50
N GLY A 46 -4.92 2.12 -7.43
CA GLY A 46 -4.35 2.04 -6.09
C GLY A 46 -4.23 0.63 -5.58
N ALA A 47 -3.19 0.38 -4.82
CA ALA A 47 -3.05 -0.81 -4.00
C ALA A 47 -2.77 -0.35 -2.58
N TYR A 48 -3.02 -1.21 -1.60
CA TYR A 48 -3.02 -0.80 -0.21
C TYR A 48 -2.24 -1.76 0.65
N LEU A 49 -1.63 -1.24 1.70
CA LEU A 49 -0.75 -2.00 2.57
C LEU A 49 -0.88 -1.47 4.00
N CYS A 50 -0.99 -2.36 4.98
CA CYS A 50 -1.01 -1.94 6.38
C CYS A 50 0.29 -1.22 6.74
N HIS A 51 0.19 -0.30 7.73
CA HIS A 51 1.37 0.35 8.31
C HIS A 51 2.10 -0.64 9.20
N SER A 52 2.73 -1.64 8.58
CA SER A 52 3.30 -2.76 9.33
C SER A 52 4.44 -3.36 8.55
N SER A 53 5.59 -3.51 9.21
CA SER A 53 6.73 -4.14 8.57
C SER A 53 6.44 -5.61 8.25
N GLU A 54 5.60 -6.24 9.05
CA GLU A 54 5.22 -7.63 8.79
C GLU A 54 4.40 -7.75 7.51
N CYS A 55 3.43 -6.86 7.32
CA CYS A 55 2.63 -6.87 6.10
C CYS A 55 3.49 -6.54 4.87
N LEU A 56 4.44 -5.61 5.05
CA LEU A 56 5.35 -5.28 3.96
C LEU A 56 6.22 -6.48 3.59
N ARG A 57 6.70 -7.21 4.59
CA ARG A 57 7.51 -8.40 4.35
C ARG A 57 6.70 -9.45 3.58
N LEU A 58 5.45 -9.64 3.97
CA LEU A 58 4.58 -10.58 3.27
C LEU A 58 4.30 -10.14 1.84
N ALA A 59 4.06 -8.84 1.65
CA ALA A 59 3.81 -8.31 0.33
C ALA A 59 5.01 -8.51 -0.59
N ARG A 60 6.20 -8.26 -0.06
CA ARG A 60 7.44 -8.44 -0.82
C ARG A 60 7.65 -9.93 -1.15
N LYS A 61 7.42 -10.79 -0.15
CA LYS A 61 7.63 -12.23 -0.34
C LYS A 61 6.73 -12.80 -1.43
N HIS A 62 5.48 -12.36 -1.46
CA HIS A 62 4.49 -12.90 -2.39
C HIS A 62 4.25 -11.99 -3.59
N ASN A 63 5.03 -10.91 -3.70
CA ASN A 63 4.91 -9.96 -4.80
C ASN A 63 3.49 -9.42 -4.91
N GLY A 64 2.94 -9.02 -3.76
CA GLY A 64 1.54 -8.61 -3.67
C GLY A 64 1.17 -7.44 -4.55
N LEU A 65 2.10 -6.47 -4.71
CA LEU A 65 1.82 -5.31 -5.55
C LEU A 65 1.71 -5.72 -7.01
N SER A 66 2.59 -6.60 -7.47
CA SER A 66 2.50 -7.08 -8.85
C SER A 66 1.20 -7.82 -9.09
N TRP A 67 0.79 -8.61 -8.10
CA TRP A 67 -0.47 -9.33 -8.20
C TRP A 67 -1.65 -8.34 -8.27
N SER A 68 -1.64 -7.33 -7.41
CA SER A 68 -2.72 -6.36 -7.33
C SER A 68 -2.83 -5.52 -8.60
N PHE A 69 -1.70 -5.10 -9.14
CA PHE A 69 -1.68 -4.28 -10.35
C PHE A 69 -1.70 -5.10 -11.63
N LYS A 70 -1.61 -6.43 -11.52
CA LYS A 70 -1.57 -7.33 -12.66
C LYS A 70 -0.43 -6.98 -13.61
N GLY A 71 0.71 -6.62 -13.03
CA GLY A 71 1.87 -6.25 -13.80
C GLY A 71 3.08 -6.12 -12.90
N ARG A 72 4.24 -6.02 -13.54
CA ARG A 72 5.50 -5.98 -12.82
C ARG A 72 5.62 -4.70 -12.00
N VAL A 73 6.12 -4.82 -10.77
CA VAL A 73 6.41 -3.69 -9.91
C VAL A 73 7.88 -3.75 -9.54
N ALA A 74 8.60 -2.62 -9.71
CA ALA A 74 10.02 -2.57 -9.43
C ALA A 74 10.29 -2.79 -7.95
N PRO A 75 11.36 -3.52 -7.59
CA PRO A 75 11.68 -3.72 -6.17
C PRO A 75 11.91 -2.42 -5.41
N ALA A 76 12.32 -1.35 -6.08
CA ALA A 76 12.53 -0.07 -5.43
C ALA A 76 11.27 0.47 -4.77
N VAL A 77 10.09 0.08 -5.26
CA VAL A 77 8.83 0.49 -4.65
C VAL A 77 8.74 -0.08 -3.24
N TYR A 78 9.09 -1.34 -3.07
CA TYR A 78 9.08 -1.97 -1.76
C TYR A 78 10.11 -1.32 -0.83
N ASP A 79 11.26 -0.94 -1.37
CA ASP A 79 12.29 -0.27 -0.57
C ASP A 79 11.78 1.07 -0.05
N ALA A 80 11.08 1.82 -0.88
CA ALA A 80 10.50 3.10 -0.47
C ALA A 80 9.45 2.89 0.61
N LEU A 81 8.63 1.85 0.49
CA LEU A 81 7.63 1.54 1.49
C LEU A 81 8.28 1.13 2.80
N GLU A 82 9.39 0.41 2.72
CA GLU A 82 10.11 0.01 3.92
C GLU A 82 10.60 1.23 4.69
N ASP A 83 11.09 2.24 4.00
CA ASP A 83 11.50 3.48 4.64
C ASP A 83 10.33 4.14 5.35
N VAL A 84 9.16 4.19 4.71
CA VAL A 84 7.99 4.81 5.31
C VAL A 84 7.57 4.07 6.58
N VAL A 85 7.47 2.75 6.50
CA VAL A 85 7.04 1.94 7.64
C VAL A 85 8.05 2.03 8.78
N ARG A 86 9.33 2.00 8.45
CA ARG A 86 10.37 2.06 9.47
C ARG A 86 10.35 3.40 10.20
N ARG A 87 10.15 4.50 9.48
CA ARG A 87 10.06 5.82 10.10
C ARG A 87 8.86 5.91 11.02
N GLU A 88 7.74 5.31 10.63
CA GLU A 88 6.55 5.33 11.48
C GLU A 88 6.76 4.53 12.74
N GLU A 89 7.42 3.38 12.63
CA GLU A 89 7.67 2.55 13.80
C GLU A 89 8.68 3.20 14.74
N ASP A 90 9.71 3.84 14.17
CA ASP A 90 10.75 4.47 14.99
C ASP A 90 10.30 5.78 15.57
N GLY A 91 9.39 6.48 14.90
CA GLY A 91 8.94 7.78 15.32
C GLY A 91 7.79 7.76 16.31
N ALA A 92 7.37 6.60 16.72
CA ALA A 92 6.21 6.47 17.60
C ALA A 92 6.42 7.01 18.99
#